data_0cf3f167837b1ff0653dcb02eebd28f5
#
_entry.id   0cf3f167837b1ff0653dcb02eebd28f5
#
_cell.length_a   1.000
_cell.length_b   1.000
_cell.length_c   1.000
_cell.angle_alpha   90.00
_cell.angle_beta   90.00
_cell.angle_gamma   90.00
#
_symmetry.space_group_name_H-M   'P 1'
#
loop_
_entity.id
_entity.type
_entity.pdbx_description
1 polymer ?
#
loop_
_entity_poly.entity_id
_entity_poly.type
_entity_poly.pdbx_seq_one_letter_code
_entity_poly.pdbx_strand_id
1 'polypeptide(L)'
;KQAVTYMEVYGANRVLYRVTASNTHRNQKLSVVYGIFLQDLRSGETAEIHSFSNSLEKTVCFVNDLIQKQVQPYQVYNAALRQLSLEVPFLQNGSILGS
;
A
#
# COMPACT_ATOMS: atom_id res chain seq x y z
N LYS A 1 -6.81 10.57 14.37
CA LYS A 1 -5.99 10.04 13.63
C LYS A 1 -5.81 8.62 13.70
N GLN A 2 -6.73 7.83 14.16
CA GLN A 2 -6.68 6.40 14.10
C GLN A 2 -7.10 5.92 12.76
N ALA A 3 -6.36 4.95 12.25
CA ALA A 3 -6.75 4.27 11.01
C ALA A 3 -7.82 3.24 11.33
N VAL A 4 -8.78 3.12 10.45
CA VAL A 4 -9.80 2.08 10.57
C VAL A 4 -9.59 1.09 9.45
N THR A 5 -10.01 -0.15 9.67
CA THR A 5 -9.90 -1.17 8.66
C THR A 5 -11.02 -0.99 7.64
N TYR A 6 -10.65 -0.80 6.39
CA TYR A 6 -11.63 -0.74 5.33
C TYR A 6 -11.90 -2.12 4.76
N MET A 7 -10.86 -2.92 4.57
CA MET A 7 -10.96 -4.20 3.93
C MET A 7 -9.89 -5.11 4.50
N GLU A 8 -10.20 -6.39 4.62
CA GLU A 8 -9.27 -7.34 5.18
C GLU A 8 -9.46 -8.69 4.50
N VAL A 9 -8.36 -9.28 4.03
CA VAL A 9 -8.39 -10.56 3.33
C VAL A 9 -7.30 -11.46 3.89
N TYR A 10 -7.66 -12.72 4.15
CA TYR A 10 -6.70 -13.73 4.57
C TYR A 10 -6.29 -14.51 3.33
N GLY A 11 -5.06 -14.32 2.91
CA GLY A 11 -4.56 -14.99 1.72
C GLY A 11 -4.33 -16.47 1.94
N ALA A 12 -4.31 -17.22 0.86
CA ALA A 12 -4.07 -18.66 0.92
C ALA A 12 -2.68 -18.97 1.45
N ASN A 13 -1.78 -18.04 1.35
CA ASN A 13 -0.40 -18.19 1.82
C ASN A 13 -0.24 -17.83 3.30
N ARG A 14 -1.35 -17.69 4.02
CA ARG A 14 -1.35 -17.34 5.44
C ARG A 14 -0.79 -15.95 5.71
N VAL A 15 -1.01 -15.05 4.79
CA VAL A 15 -0.67 -13.65 4.99
C VAL A 15 -1.97 -12.87 5.03
N LEU A 16 -2.10 -12.03 6.04
CA LEU A 16 -3.23 -11.14 6.17
C LEU A 16 -2.94 -9.86 5.38
N TYR A 17 -3.91 -9.45 4.57
CA TYR A 17 -3.80 -8.22 3.79
C TYR A 17 -4.91 -7.29 4.22
N ARG A 18 -4.55 -6.09 4.63
CA ARG A 18 -5.55 -5.14 5.16
C ARG A 18 -5.36 -3.79 4.50
N VAL A 19 -6.48 -3.18 4.12
CA VAL A 19 -6.50 -1.79 3.68
C VAL A 19 -7.05 -0.96 4.81
N THR A 20 -6.33 0.09 5.16
CA THR A 20 -6.76 0.99 6.23
C THR A 20 -7.11 2.35 5.65
N ALA A 21 -7.96 3.07 6.37
CA ALA A 21 -8.35 4.41 6.00
C ALA A 21 -8.18 5.31 7.22
N SER A 22 -7.63 6.47 7.02
CA SER A 22 -7.47 7.43 8.09
C SER A 22 -7.68 8.83 7.56
N ASN A 23 -8.04 9.73 8.46
CA ASN A 23 -8.24 11.12 8.12
C ASN A 23 -6.94 11.87 8.29
N THR A 24 -6.72 12.82 7.40
CA THR A 24 -5.58 13.70 7.50
C THR A 24 -6.02 15.10 7.12
N HIS A 25 -5.31 16.08 7.63
CA HIS A 25 -5.57 17.48 7.30
C HIS A 25 -4.43 17.99 6.46
N ARG A 26 -4.79 18.61 5.35
CA ARG A 26 -3.81 19.22 4.48
C ARG A 26 -4.39 20.54 3.99
N ASN A 27 -3.69 21.63 4.25
CA ASN A 27 -4.17 22.96 3.89
C ASN A 27 -5.55 23.22 4.46
N GLN A 28 -5.74 22.83 5.71
CA GLN A 28 -7.00 23.01 6.43
C GLN A 28 -8.17 22.27 5.81
N LYS A 29 -7.86 21.31 4.96
CA LYS A 29 -8.88 20.44 4.40
C LYS A 29 -8.77 19.06 4.97
N LEU A 30 -9.91 18.47 5.27
CA LEU A 30 -9.97 17.10 5.72
C LEU A 30 -9.96 16.21 4.51
N SER A 31 -9.06 15.25 4.50
CA SER A 31 -9.03 14.26 3.43
C SER A 31 -8.75 12.90 4.01
N VAL A 32 -9.02 11.87 3.20
CA VAL A 32 -8.82 10.50 3.61
C VAL A 32 -7.61 9.95 2.90
N VAL A 33 -6.79 9.23 3.63
CA VAL A 33 -5.64 8.55 3.05
C VAL A 33 -5.74 7.08 3.39
N TYR A 34 -5.35 6.24 2.45
CA TYR A 34 -5.46 4.79 2.60
C TYR A 34 -4.08 4.20 2.77
N GLY A 35 -4.02 3.21 3.63
CA GLY A 35 -2.77 2.52 3.92
C GLY A 35 -2.92 1.03 3.71
N ILE A 36 -1.81 0.33 3.86
CA ILE A 36 -1.73 -1.10 3.62
C ILE A 36 -0.99 -1.74 4.77
N PHE A 37 -1.54 -2.84 5.28
CA PHE A 37 -0.93 -3.59 6.37
C PHE A 37 -0.91 -5.06 5.99
N LEU A 38 0.25 -5.69 6.14
CA LEU A 38 0.41 -7.11 5.92
C LEU A 38 0.95 -7.76 7.18
N GLN A 39 0.52 -8.98 7.43
CA GLN A 39 1.04 -9.76 8.53
C GLN A 39 1.15 -11.22 8.12
N ASP A 40 2.34 -11.79 8.31
CA ASP A 40 2.53 -13.22 8.14
C ASP A 40 2.00 -13.89 9.40
N LEU A 41 0.94 -14.68 9.24
CA LEU A 41 0.26 -15.26 10.39
C LEU A 41 1.07 -16.39 11.03
N ARG A 42 2.09 -16.89 10.35
CA ARG A 42 2.93 -17.94 10.91
C ARG A 42 4.05 -17.37 11.74
N SER A 43 4.70 -16.32 11.27
CA SER A 43 5.85 -15.75 11.96
C SER A 43 5.49 -14.53 12.80
N GLY A 44 4.37 -13.88 12.48
CA GLY A 44 3.99 -12.64 13.12
C GLY A 44 4.64 -11.41 12.50
N GLU A 45 5.45 -11.61 11.47
CA GLU A 45 6.12 -10.49 10.81
C GLU A 45 5.08 -9.57 10.17
N THR A 46 5.28 -8.26 10.31
CA THR A 46 4.36 -7.28 9.78
C THR A 46 5.08 -6.27 8.91
N ALA A 47 4.31 -5.62 8.04
CA ALA A 47 4.77 -4.49 7.27
C ALA A 47 3.60 -3.56 7.07
N GLU A 48 3.87 -2.27 7.07
CA GLU A 48 2.80 -1.30 6.99
C GLU A 48 3.22 -0.09 6.18
N ILE A 49 2.33 0.37 5.32
CA ILE A 49 2.51 1.62 4.59
C ILE A 49 1.34 2.50 4.98
N HIS A 50 1.60 3.50 5.81
CA HIS A 50 0.53 4.30 6.40
C HIS A 50 -0.19 5.17 5.39
N SER A 51 0.53 5.70 4.45
CA SER A 51 -0.05 6.66 3.50
C SER A 51 0.31 6.23 2.09
N PHE A 52 -0.40 5.20 1.62
CA PHE A 52 -0.12 4.68 0.30
C PHE A 52 -0.72 5.57 -0.79
N SER A 53 -1.99 5.95 -0.63
CA SER A 53 -2.69 6.71 -1.65
C SER A 53 -3.93 7.33 -1.05
N ASN A 54 -4.40 8.42 -1.66
CA ASN A 54 -5.70 8.96 -1.30
C ASN A 54 -6.79 8.43 -2.22
N SER A 55 -6.45 7.47 -3.08
CA SER A 55 -7.43 6.82 -3.95
C SER A 55 -7.71 5.42 -3.42
N LEU A 56 -8.96 5.18 -3.02
CA LEU A 56 -9.36 3.86 -2.56
C LEU A 56 -9.20 2.83 -3.67
N GLU A 57 -9.58 3.20 -4.87
CA GLU A 57 -9.54 2.28 -5.99
C GLU A 57 -8.12 1.82 -6.27
N LYS A 58 -7.17 2.75 -6.28
CA LYS A 58 -5.78 2.39 -6.51
C LYS A 58 -5.24 1.49 -5.40
N THR A 59 -5.61 1.80 -4.17
CA THR A 59 -5.15 1.01 -3.04
C THR A 59 -5.68 -0.41 -3.10
N VAL A 60 -6.98 -0.56 -3.38
CA VAL A 60 -7.58 -1.88 -3.45
C VAL A 60 -6.99 -2.68 -4.61
N CYS A 61 -6.79 -2.04 -5.76
CA CYS A 61 -6.20 -2.72 -6.90
C CYS A 61 -4.79 -3.21 -6.57
N PHE A 62 -4.02 -2.38 -5.88
CA PHE A 62 -2.67 -2.78 -5.52
C PHE A 62 -2.68 -3.95 -4.55
N VAL A 63 -3.56 -3.90 -3.55
CA VAL A 63 -3.64 -4.99 -2.57
C VAL A 63 -4.10 -6.28 -3.23
N ASN A 64 -5.06 -6.19 -4.15
CA ASN A 64 -5.48 -7.38 -4.87
C ASN A 64 -4.34 -8.01 -5.65
N ASP A 65 -3.47 -7.18 -6.21
CA ASP A 65 -2.29 -7.67 -6.92
C ASP A 65 -1.33 -8.36 -5.94
N LEU A 66 -1.17 -7.79 -4.76
CA LEU A 66 -0.33 -8.42 -3.73
C LEU A 66 -0.88 -9.79 -3.35
N ILE A 67 -2.20 -9.88 -3.22
CA ILE A 67 -2.83 -11.14 -2.85
C ILE A 67 -2.60 -12.19 -3.94
N GLN A 68 -2.79 -11.81 -5.19
CA GLN A 68 -2.62 -12.75 -6.29
C GLN A 68 -1.19 -13.24 -6.39
N LYS A 69 -0.24 -12.35 -6.12
CA LYS A 69 1.18 -12.72 -6.21
C LYS A 69 1.71 -13.28 -4.91
N GLN A 70 0.86 -13.39 -3.91
CA GLN A 70 1.22 -13.95 -2.60
C GLN A 70 2.42 -13.25 -1.99
N VAL A 71 2.39 -11.92 -2.04
CA VAL A 71 3.50 -11.10 -1.56
C VAL A 71 3.60 -11.20 -0.04
N GLN A 72 4.82 -11.39 0.45
CA GLN A 72 5.09 -11.46 1.88
C GLN A 72 5.33 -10.07 2.45
N PRO A 73 5.19 -9.89 3.77
CA PRO A 73 5.41 -8.57 4.35
C PRO A 73 6.75 -7.95 3.97
N TYR A 74 7.83 -8.73 3.96
CA TYR A 74 9.14 -8.17 3.67
C TYR A 74 9.29 -7.71 2.22
N GLN A 75 8.35 -8.09 1.35
CA GLN A 75 8.40 -7.73 -0.07
C GLN A 75 7.54 -6.52 -0.41
N VAL A 76 6.68 -6.09 0.52
CA VAL A 76 5.66 -5.13 0.16
C VAL A 76 6.22 -3.76 -0.17
N TYR A 77 7.31 -3.36 0.49
CA TYR A 77 7.87 -2.04 0.23
C TYR A 77 8.44 -1.95 -1.18
N ASN A 78 9.11 -3.00 -1.62
CA ASN A 78 9.62 -3.01 -2.99
C ASN A 78 8.49 -3.03 -4.00
N ALA A 79 7.43 -3.76 -3.71
CA ALA A 79 6.28 -3.80 -4.59
C ALA A 79 5.65 -2.40 -4.70
N ALA A 80 5.56 -1.70 -3.58
CA ALA A 80 4.98 -0.36 -3.57
C ALA A 80 5.85 0.61 -4.35
N LEU A 81 7.16 0.48 -4.23
CA LEU A 81 8.06 1.36 -4.96
C LEU A 81 7.96 1.13 -6.47
N ARG A 82 7.80 -0.13 -6.88
CA ARG A 82 7.61 -0.42 -8.30
C ARG A 82 6.31 0.19 -8.80
N GLN A 83 5.25 0.11 -7.99
CA GLN A 83 3.98 0.68 -8.37
C GLN A 83 4.09 2.19 -8.52
N LEU A 84 4.78 2.83 -7.61
CA LEU A 84 4.99 4.27 -7.68
C LEU A 84 5.72 4.65 -8.96
N SER A 85 6.74 3.90 -9.32
CA SER A 85 7.49 4.16 -10.54
C SER A 85 6.60 4.08 -11.77
N LEU A 86 5.67 3.14 -11.79
CA LEU A 86 4.76 3.00 -12.90
C LEU A 86 3.76 4.15 -12.98
N GLU A 87 3.36 4.67 -11.83
CA GLU A 87 2.38 5.74 -11.79
C GLU A 87 2.99 7.12 -12.01
N VAL A 88 4.31 7.22 -11.91
CA VAL A 88 4.99 8.50 -12.04
C VAL A 88 6.09 8.37 -13.08
N PRO A 89 5.71 8.16 -14.34
CA PRO A 89 6.74 7.99 -15.39
C PRO A 89 7.68 9.17 -15.49
N PHE A 90 7.20 10.33 -15.08
CA PHE A 90 8.06 11.51 -15.07
C PHE A 90 9.31 11.30 -14.24
N LEU A 91 9.16 10.60 -13.12
CA LEU A 91 10.33 10.32 -12.29
C LEU A 91 11.33 9.45 -13.02
N GLN A 92 10.82 8.47 -13.75
CA GLN A 92 11.69 7.62 -14.54
C GLN A 92 12.40 8.41 -15.61
N ASN A 93 11.65 9.25 -16.30
CA ASN A 93 12.24 10.08 -17.32
C ASN A 93 13.22 11.08 -16.74
N GLY A 94 12.88 11.63 -15.59
CA GLY A 94 13.77 12.54 -14.92
C GLY A 94 15.09 11.88 -14.59
N SER A 95 15.03 10.64 -14.17
CA SER A 95 16.22 9.87 -13.89
C SER A 95 17.06 9.70 -15.13
N ILE A 96 16.42 9.40 -16.25
CA ILE A 96 17.13 9.25 -17.51
C ILE A 96 17.73 10.57 -17.95
N LEU A 97 16.95 11.62 -17.85
CA LEU A 97 17.41 12.93 -18.29
C LEU A 97 18.52 13.43 -17.42
N GLY A 98 18.50 13.04 -16.17
CA GLY A 98 19.56 13.42 -15.28
C GLY A 98 20.88 12.79 -15.65
N SER A 99 20.82 11.82 -16.47
CA SER A 99 22.03 11.13 -16.89
C SER A 99 22.64 11.77 -18.12
#